data_c0236891f880624116c4272a3cdae3ef
#
_entry.id   c0236891f880624116c4272a3cdae3ef
#
_cell.length_a   1.000
_cell.length_b   1.000
_cell.length_c   1.000
_cell.angle_alpha   90.00
_cell.angle_beta   90.00
_cell.angle_gamma   90.00
#
_symmetry.space_group_name_H-M   'P 1'
#
loop_
_entity.id
_entity.type
_entity.pdbx_description
1 polymer ?
#
loop_
_entity_poly.entity_id
_entity_poly.type
_entity_poly.pdbx_seq_one_letter_code
_entity_poly.pdbx_strand_id
1 'polypeptide(L)'
;MKLNLDLIRDILIAVSASLSPDEDGVVTQISPHDLAKDELSNYPQNEALYWMRQLLDSGILVAGSRYIDESMPRIKDLSLAGYQFIENTSKPAIWEKIRTQLIRTAVSSLPDIIRYAIEAGSALIS
;
A
#
# COMPACT_ATOMS: atom_id res chain seq x y z
N MET A 1 -10.23 1.62 14.64
CA MET A 1 -9.45 2.61 13.86
C MET A 1 -10.18 2.96 12.59
N LYS A 2 -10.19 4.23 12.25
CA LYS A 2 -10.87 4.71 11.06
C LYS A 2 -10.10 4.35 9.78
N LEU A 3 -10.83 3.91 8.76
CA LEU A 3 -10.25 3.66 7.44
C LEU A 3 -9.67 4.95 6.86
N ASN A 4 -8.42 4.89 6.41
CA ASN A 4 -7.73 6.02 5.79
C ASN A 4 -7.23 5.61 4.41
N LEU A 5 -8.03 5.91 3.39
CA LEU A 5 -7.74 5.53 2.00
C LEU A 5 -6.47 6.19 1.46
N ASP A 6 -6.24 7.45 1.82
CA ASP A 6 -5.04 8.17 1.39
C ASP A 6 -3.78 7.54 1.98
N LEU A 7 -3.83 7.13 3.24
CA LEU A 7 -2.71 6.45 3.89
C LEU A 7 -2.41 5.11 3.22
N ILE A 8 -3.44 4.32 2.91
CA ILE A 8 -3.29 3.04 2.22
C ILE A 8 -2.59 3.25 0.87
N ARG A 9 -3.05 4.23 0.09
CA ARG A 9 -2.43 4.57 -1.19
C ARG A 9 -0.97 5.03 -1.01
N ASP A 10 -0.72 5.89 -0.04
CA ASP A 10 0.62 6.43 0.21
C ASP A 10 1.57 5.33 0.68
N ILE A 11 1.11 4.35 1.45
CA ILE A 11 1.92 3.19 1.83
C ILE A 11 2.36 2.43 0.58
N LEU A 12 1.43 2.13 -0.31
CA LEU A 12 1.74 1.35 -1.52
C LEU A 12 2.71 2.11 -2.44
N ILE A 13 2.50 3.41 -2.59
CA ILE A 13 3.41 4.27 -3.38
C ILE A 13 4.80 4.31 -2.75
N ALA A 14 4.88 4.48 -1.42
CA ALA A 14 6.16 4.54 -0.71
C ALA A 14 6.93 3.21 -0.83
N VAL A 15 6.23 2.08 -0.71
CA VAL A 15 6.84 0.77 -0.91
C VAL A 15 7.39 0.64 -2.32
N SER A 16 6.59 0.99 -3.33
CA SER A 16 7.02 0.93 -4.72
C SER A 16 8.27 1.79 -4.97
N ALA A 17 8.30 3.00 -4.42
CA ALA A 17 9.42 3.92 -4.60
C ALA A 17 10.69 3.44 -3.89
N SER A 18 10.54 2.66 -2.82
CA SER A 18 11.67 2.16 -2.02
C SER A 18 12.23 0.83 -2.54
N LEU A 19 11.52 0.14 -3.42
CA LEU A 19 11.99 -1.11 -4.02
C LEU A 19 12.87 -0.81 -5.22
N SER A 20 14.18 -1.02 -5.06
CA SER A 20 15.16 -0.75 -6.10
C SER A 20 16.15 -1.92 -6.17
N PRO A 21 16.25 -2.61 -7.32
CA PRO A 21 17.19 -3.71 -7.45
C PRO A 21 18.63 -3.19 -7.55
N ASP A 22 19.57 -3.96 -7.00
CA ASP A 22 20.98 -3.72 -7.16
C ASP A 22 21.48 -4.29 -8.52
N GLU A 23 22.79 -4.30 -8.73
CA GLU A 23 23.41 -4.78 -9.98
C GLU A 23 23.05 -6.23 -10.31
N ASP A 24 22.80 -7.05 -9.27
CA ASP A 24 22.46 -8.46 -9.42
C ASP A 24 20.95 -8.70 -9.43
N GLY A 25 20.16 -7.63 -9.42
CA GLY A 25 18.70 -7.73 -9.40
C GLY A 25 18.14 -8.05 -8.02
N VAL A 26 18.92 -7.91 -6.97
CA VAL A 26 18.48 -8.17 -5.60
C VAL A 26 17.90 -6.90 -4.98
N VAL A 27 16.71 -7.00 -4.41
CA VAL A 27 16.02 -5.89 -3.78
C VAL A 27 16.15 -6.00 -2.26
N THR A 28 16.54 -4.89 -1.61
CA THR A 28 16.60 -4.82 -0.16
C THR A 28 15.18 -4.76 0.41
N GLN A 29 14.91 -5.65 1.37
CA GLN A 29 13.62 -5.67 2.05
C GLN A 29 13.43 -4.41 2.91
N ILE A 30 12.19 -3.95 2.99
CA ILE A 30 11.85 -2.69 3.64
C ILE A 30 11.39 -2.95 5.07
N SER A 31 11.97 -2.21 6.03
CA SER A 31 11.51 -2.20 7.41
C SER A 31 10.23 -1.36 7.51
N PRO A 32 9.10 -1.91 8.00
CA PRO A 32 7.87 -1.12 8.16
C PRO A 32 8.04 0.10 9.07
N HIS A 33 8.82 -0.04 10.15
CA HIS A 33 9.07 1.06 11.07
C HIS A 33 9.85 2.19 10.41
N ASP A 34 10.87 1.86 9.62
CA ASP A 34 11.65 2.86 8.89
C ASP A 34 10.79 3.55 7.82
N LEU A 35 9.96 2.80 7.11
CA LEU A 35 9.05 3.37 6.12
C LEU A 35 8.07 4.36 6.77
N ALA A 36 7.49 3.97 7.90
CA ALA A 36 6.56 4.83 8.63
C ALA A 36 7.21 6.13 9.10
N LYS A 37 8.46 6.04 9.57
CA LYS A 37 9.21 7.18 10.08
C LYS A 37 9.69 8.11 8.97
N ASP A 38 10.26 7.55 7.90
CA ASP A 38 10.98 8.31 6.89
C ASP A 38 10.08 8.76 5.74
N GLU A 39 9.14 7.92 5.30
CA GLU A 39 8.33 8.19 4.10
C GLU A 39 6.89 8.57 4.42
N LEU A 40 6.40 8.23 5.61
CA LEU A 40 5.01 8.45 6.00
C LEU A 40 4.92 9.32 7.26
N SER A 41 5.85 10.25 7.42
CA SER A 41 5.98 11.09 8.61
C SER A 41 4.80 12.05 8.81
N ASN A 42 4.00 12.29 7.78
CA ASN A 42 2.79 13.13 7.87
C ASN A 42 1.59 12.37 8.46
N TYR A 43 1.74 11.09 8.75
CA TYR A 43 0.70 10.27 9.41
C TYR A 43 1.18 9.83 10.78
N PRO A 44 0.25 9.57 11.73
CA PRO A 44 0.65 8.93 13.00
C PRO A 44 1.31 7.58 12.73
N GLN A 45 2.45 7.34 13.36
CA GLN A 45 3.24 6.14 13.10
C GLN A 45 2.47 4.85 13.40
N ASN A 46 1.68 4.83 14.47
CA ASN A 46 0.89 3.65 14.83
C ASN A 46 -0.19 3.34 13.79
N GLU A 47 -0.77 4.36 13.17
CA GLU A 47 -1.77 4.16 12.11
C GLU A 47 -1.11 3.62 10.84
N ALA A 48 0.04 4.17 10.46
CA ALA A 48 0.79 3.68 9.30
C ALA A 48 1.18 2.21 9.49
N LEU A 49 1.67 1.84 10.67
CA LEU A 49 2.03 0.45 10.99
C LEU A 49 0.81 -0.47 10.98
N TYR A 50 -0.33 0.00 11.50
CA TYR A 50 -1.58 -0.77 11.49
C TYR A 50 -1.98 -1.13 10.05
N TRP A 51 -2.01 -0.14 9.14
CA TRP A 51 -2.43 -0.40 7.76
C TRP A 51 -1.40 -1.20 6.98
N MET A 52 -0.10 -1.04 7.26
CA MET A 52 0.92 -1.92 6.69
C MET A 52 0.70 -3.37 7.12
N ARG A 53 0.35 -3.59 8.38
CA ARG A 53 0.06 -4.93 8.91
C ARG A 53 -1.17 -5.53 8.21
N GLN A 54 -2.22 -4.74 8.02
CA GLN A 54 -3.42 -5.20 7.31
C GLN A 54 -3.11 -5.54 5.84
N LEU A 55 -2.28 -4.74 5.19
CA LEU A 55 -1.87 -4.98 3.80
C LEU A 55 -1.01 -6.25 3.67
N LEU A 56 -0.15 -6.50 4.65
CA LEU A 56 0.64 -7.73 4.70
C LEU A 56 -0.25 -8.95 4.94
N ASP A 57 -1.18 -8.85 5.89
CA ASP A 57 -2.08 -9.96 6.23
C ASP A 57 -3.01 -10.33 5.06
N SER A 58 -3.42 -9.35 4.27
CA SER A 58 -4.28 -9.58 3.11
C SER A 58 -3.51 -9.99 1.85
N GLY A 59 -2.19 -10.01 1.90
CA GLY A 59 -1.34 -10.40 0.77
C GLY A 59 -1.15 -9.33 -0.30
N ILE A 60 -1.63 -8.12 -0.09
CA ILE A 60 -1.42 -7.00 -1.01
C ILE A 60 0.04 -6.55 -0.97
N LEU A 61 0.63 -6.52 0.23
CA LEU A 61 2.07 -6.45 0.41
C LEU A 61 2.59 -7.86 0.67
N VAL A 62 3.72 -8.20 0.06
CA VAL A 62 4.36 -9.52 0.22
C VAL A 62 5.35 -9.44 1.38
N ALA A 63 5.17 -10.34 2.35
CA ALA A 63 6.03 -10.42 3.52
C ALA A 63 7.37 -11.05 3.17
N GLY A 64 8.44 -10.48 3.70
CA GLY A 64 9.79 -11.02 3.61
C GLY A 64 10.22 -11.64 4.93
N SER A 65 11.50 -11.47 5.26
CA SER A 65 12.09 -12.01 6.48
C SER A 65 11.59 -11.29 7.72
N ARG A 66 11.53 -12.02 8.82
CA ARG A 66 11.24 -11.46 10.14
C ARG A 66 12.35 -11.84 11.09
N TYR A 67 13.00 -10.85 11.67
CA TYR A 67 14.01 -11.08 12.69
C TYR A 67 13.35 -11.24 14.05
N ILE A 68 14.04 -11.95 14.96
CA ILE A 68 13.53 -12.30 16.28
C ILE A 68 13.10 -11.08 17.11
N ASP A 69 13.80 -9.97 16.95
CA ASP A 69 13.57 -8.72 17.67
C ASP A 69 12.60 -7.78 16.96
N GLU A 70 12.07 -8.15 15.81
CA GLU A 70 11.14 -7.32 15.04
C GLU A 70 9.70 -7.78 15.27
N SER A 71 8.80 -6.82 15.49
CA SER A 71 7.37 -7.09 15.71
C SER A 71 6.61 -7.41 14.42
N MET A 72 7.17 -7.05 13.26
CA MET A 72 6.55 -7.23 11.95
C MET A 72 7.56 -7.80 10.97
N PRO A 73 7.10 -8.61 9.99
CA PRO A 73 7.98 -9.02 8.90
C PRO A 73 8.37 -7.80 8.05
N ARG A 74 9.51 -7.90 7.40
CA ARG A 74 9.92 -6.89 6.42
C ARG A 74 9.07 -7.02 5.17
N ILE A 75 8.92 -5.94 4.43
CA ILE A 75 8.18 -5.92 3.17
C ILE A 75 9.15 -6.29 2.06
N LYS A 76 8.83 -7.36 1.34
CA LYS A 76 9.67 -7.87 0.25
C LYS A 76 9.28 -7.26 -1.08
N ASP A 77 7.97 -7.09 -1.34
CA ASP A 77 7.47 -6.65 -2.62
C ASP A 77 6.00 -6.24 -2.51
N LEU A 78 5.49 -5.69 -3.60
CA LEU A 78 4.05 -5.56 -3.82
C LEU A 78 3.55 -6.82 -4.51
N SER A 79 2.31 -7.21 -4.22
CA SER A 79 1.61 -8.21 -5.02
C SER A 79 1.24 -7.62 -6.39
N LEU A 80 0.80 -8.46 -7.32
CA LEU A 80 0.28 -7.98 -8.61
C LEU A 80 -0.86 -6.97 -8.39
N ALA A 81 -1.76 -7.26 -7.46
CA ALA A 81 -2.86 -6.35 -7.14
C ALA A 81 -2.35 -5.00 -6.61
N GLY A 82 -1.28 -4.99 -5.83
CA GLY A 82 -0.66 -3.76 -5.35
C GLY A 82 -0.09 -2.91 -6.49
N TYR A 83 0.59 -3.53 -7.43
CA TYR A 83 1.10 -2.83 -8.62
C TYR A 83 -0.03 -2.28 -9.49
N GLN A 84 -1.07 -3.07 -9.72
CA GLN A 84 -2.24 -2.64 -10.49
C GLN A 84 -2.96 -1.48 -9.82
N PHE A 85 -3.07 -1.51 -8.50
CA PHE A 85 -3.66 -0.42 -7.73
C PHE A 85 -2.90 0.89 -7.97
N ILE A 86 -1.59 0.87 -7.83
CA ILE A 86 -0.75 2.06 -8.03
C ILE A 86 -0.91 2.59 -9.47
N GLU A 87 -0.82 1.72 -10.45
CA GLU A 87 -0.95 2.08 -11.86
C GLU A 87 -2.31 2.73 -12.14
N ASN A 88 -3.38 2.15 -11.63
CA ASN A 88 -4.74 2.61 -11.91
C ASN A 88 -5.18 3.79 -11.05
N THR A 89 -4.43 4.15 -10.01
CA THR A 89 -4.72 5.29 -9.15
C THR A 89 -3.64 6.37 -9.21
N SER A 90 -2.74 6.31 -10.17
CA SER A 90 -1.58 7.21 -10.24
C SER A 90 -1.96 8.67 -10.48
N LYS A 91 -3.03 8.92 -11.23
CA LYS A 91 -3.47 10.28 -11.52
C LYS A 91 -4.33 10.81 -10.37
N PRO A 92 -3.99 11.98 -9.79
CA PRO A 92 -4.74 12.52 -8.65
C PRO A 92 -6.24 12.71 -8.91
N ALA A 93 -6.62 13.14 -10.11
CA ALA A 93 -8.03 13.33 -10.46
C ALA A 93 -8.81 12.00 -10.47
N ILE A 94 -8.19 10.92 -10.93
CA ILE A 94 -8.79 9.58 -10.94
C ILE A 94 -8.90 9.06 -9.51
N TRP A 95 -7.84 9.22 -8.73
CA TRP A 95 -7.84 8.80 -7.31
C TRP A 95 -8.95 9.51 -6.53
N GLU A 96 -9.14 10.80 -6.75
CA GLU A 96 -10.20 11.57 -6.06
C GLU A 96 -11.58 10.99 -6.35
N LYS A 97 -11.86 10.63 -7.59
CA LYS A 97 -13.13 10.01 -7.99
C LYS A 97 -13.31 8.63 -7.35
N ILE A 98 -12.27 7.81 -7.36
CA ILE A 98 -12.28 6.47 -6.75
C ILE A 98 -12.54 6.58 -5.25
N ARG A 99 -11.79 7.47 -4.58
CA ARG A 99 -11.91 7.67 -3.14
C ARG A 99 -13.32 8.11 -2.76
N THR A 100 -13.90 9.03 -3.50
CA THR A 100 -15.26 9.51 -3.27
C THR A 100 -16.28 8.36 -3.39
N GLN A 101 -16.14 7.53 -4.40
CA GLN A 101 -17.03 6.38 -4.59
C GLN A 101 -16.87 5.33 -3.48
N LEU A 102 -15.64 5.05 -3.06
CA LEU A 102 -15.38 4.11 -1.97
C LEU A 102 -16.02 4.57 -0.65
N ILE A 103 -15.90 5.85 -0.35
CA ILE A 103 -16.53 6.44 0.85
C ILE A 103 -18.05 6.32 0.74
N ARG A 104 -18.61 6.61 -0.43
CA ARG A 104 -20.06 6.58 -0.66
C ARG A 104 -20.65 5.18 -0.57
N THR A 105 -19.93 4.17 -1.06
CA THR A 105 -20.40 2.78 -1.06
C THR A 105 -20.09 2.06 0.25
N ALA A 106 -19.35 2.69 1.16
CA ALA A 106 -18.99 2.15 2.48
C ALA A 106 -18.28 0.78 2.41
N VAL A 107 -17.47 0.56 1.38
CA VAL A 107 -16.64 -0.64 1.27
C VAL A 107 -15.56 -0.59 2.35
N SER A 108 -15.44 -1.66 3.15
CA SER A 108 -14.55 -1.68 4.32
C SER A 108 -13.47 -2.76 4.28
N SER A 109 -13.63 -3.78 3.44
CA SER A 109 -12.64 -4.85 3.29
C SER A 109 -11.49 -4.38 2.38
N LEU A 110 -10.23 -4.56 2.83
CA LEU A 110 -9.07 -4.19 2.02
C LEU A 110 -9.06 -4.86 0.64
N PRO A 111 -9.27 -6.18 0.52
CA PRO A 111 -9.31 -6.81 -0.81
C PRO A 111 -10.37 -6.20 -1.72
N ASP A 112 -11.53 -5.87 -1.18
CA ASP A 112 -12.61 -5.27 -1.97
C ASP A 112 -12.27 -3.83 -2.37
N ILE A 113 -11.65 -3.05 -1.48
CA ILE A 113 -11.19 -1.70 -1.77
C ILE A 113 -10.18 -1.72 -2.92
N ILE A 114 -9.20 -2.60 -2.85
CA ILE A 114 -8.14 -2.72 -3.86
C ILE A 114 -8.75 -3.14 -5.19
N ARG A 115 -9.61 -4.15 -5.19
CA ARG A 115 -10.28 -4.62 -6.41
C ARG A 115 -11.13 -3.54 -7.05
N TYR A 116 -11.94 -2.84 -6.26
CA TYR A 116 -12.77 -1.74 -6.76
C TYR A 116 -11.92 -0.64 -7.38
N ALA A 117 -10.83 -0.25 -6.71
CA ALA A 117 -9.95 0.81 -7.21
C ALA A 117 -9.29 0.43 -8.53
N ILE A 118 -8.87 -0.84 -8.67
CA ILE A 118 -8.27 -1.34 -9.92
C ILE A 118 -9.30 -1.27 -11.06
N GLU A 119 -10.50 -1.78 -10.83
CA GLU A 119 -11.54 -1.82 -11.86
C GLU A 119 -12.01 -0.42 -12.25
N ALA A 120 -12.28 0.44 -11.27
CA ALA A 120 -12.73 1.80 -11.51
C ALA A 120 -11.65 2.65 -12.18
N GLY A 121 -10.40 2.52 -11.73
CA GLY A 121 -9.27 3.23 -12.30
C GLY A 121 -9.02 2.83 -13.75
N SER A 122 -9.09 1.54 -14.04
CA SER A 122 -8.95 1.01 -15.40
C SER A 122 -10.03 1.57 -16.34
N ALA A 123 -11.27 1.63 -15.88
CA ALA A 123 -12.38 2.18 -16.65
C ALA A 123 -12.22 3.69 -16.92
N LEU A 124 -11.68 4.43 -15.94
CA LEU A 124 -11.49 5.88 -16.06
C LEU A 124 -10.28 6.26 -16.93
N ILE A 125 -9.28 5.39 -17.01
CA ILE A 125 -8.09 5.61 -17.84
C ILE A 125 -8.35 5.29 -19.31
N SER A 126 -9.15 4.27 -19.58
CA SER A 126 -9.41 3.80 -20.95
C SER A 126 -10.40 4.65 -21.73
#